data_a0a26dd13caae5bda133e5b8442498f5
#
_entry.id   a0a26dd13caae5bda133e5b8442498f5
#
_cell.length_a   1.000
_cell.length_b   1.000
_cell.length_c   1.000
_cell.angle_alpha   90.00
_cell.angle_beta   90.00
_cell.angle_gamma   90.00
#
_symmetry.space_group_name_H-M   'P 1'
#
loop_
_entity.id
_entity.type
_entity.pdbx_description
1 polymer ?
#
loop_
_entity_poly.entity_id
_entity_poly.type
_entity_poly.pdbx_seq_one_letter_code
_entity_poly.pdbx_strand_id
1 'polypeptide(L)'
;MRNDANMQYLPGGDQLLERKLFINKGVDMRSISTDEIQHVEIVRGIPSVEYGDLTSGLVKIERKRGGKALTARFKADMDSKLFSVGKGFEIPDRGLTVNIGADLLDSKADPRNKLENYKRMTGSLRIHKTWDASPDRTLALGTNLDYTGSFDNRKVDPESNNGNLDDFKSKYNRFALSVGFDYTSKKEGFFRSFEATASVDYSRDRIERRKFMQVTRPTAVPNSLAPGEHDAQFLEASYIADLTVDGQPLNAYAKALATF
;
A
#
# COMPACT_ATOMS: atom_id res chain seq x y z
N MET A 1 -4.69 -8.82 -6.17
CA MET A 1 -3.24 -8.64 -6.36
C MET A 1 -2.93 -7.17 -6.16
N ARG A 2 -1.94 -6.85 -5.34
CA ARG A 2 -1.51 -5.46 -5.15
C ARG A 2 -0.30 -5.24 -6.03
N ASN A 3 -0.45 -4.39 -7.00
CA ASN A 3 0.65 -3.86 -7.77
C ASN A 3 0.67 -2.36 -7.46
N ASP A 4 1.57 -1.93 -6.59
CA ASP A 4 1.80 -0.51 -6.34
C ASP A 4 2.50 0.05 -7.57
N ALA A 5 1.70 0.23 -8.63
CA ALA A 5 2.12 0.92 -9.82
C ALA A 5 2.20 2.41 -9.48
N ASN A 6 3.24 2.87 -9.42
CA ASN A 6 3.93 3.94 -8.83
C ASN A 6 3.93 5.17 -9.69
N MET A 7 3.92 6.30 -9.10
CA MET A 7 4.39 7.54 -9.71
C MET A 7 5.85 7.38 -10.15
N GLN A 8 6.08 6.75 -11.28
CA GLN A 8 7.35 6.12 -11.58
C GLN A 8 8.37 7.02 -12.21
N TYR A 9 8.01 8.18 -12.71
CA TYR A 9 8.95 8.96 -13.49
C TYR A 9 8.70 10.45 -13.39
N LEU A 10 9.56 11.12 -12.65
CA LEU A 10 9.82 12.54 -12.83
C LEU A 10 11.23 12.64 -13.46
N PRO A 11 11.33 12.76 -14.79
CA PRO A 11 12.63 12.98 -15.44
C PRO A 11 13.22 14.29 -14.93
N GLY A 12 14.45 14.25 -14.46
CA GLY A 12 15.18 15.42 -13.94
C GLY A 12 15.01 15.70 -12.45
N GLY A 13 14.25 14.88 -11.72
CA GLY A 13 13.99 15.08 -10.30
C GLY A 13 15.01 14.52 -9.32
N ASP A 14 16.12 13.97 -9.78
CA ASP A 14 17.09 13.26 -8.93
C ASP A 14 17.70 14.12 -7.82
N GLN A 15 17.75 15.44 -7.99
CA GLN A 15 18.24 16.36 -6.97
C GLN A 15 17.20 16.77 -5.95
N LEU A 16 15.93 16.85 -6.35
CA LEU A 16 14.80 17.21 -5.48
C LEU A 16 14.23 16.02 -4.74
N LEU A 17 14.23 14.86 -5.37
CA LEU A 17 13.82 13.61 -4.78
C LEU A 17 15.07 12.76 -4.54
N GLU A 18 15.41 12.50 -3.30
CA GLU A 18 16.42 11.51 -3.00
C GLU A 18 15.96 10.14 -3.48
N ARG A 19 16.87 9.31 -4.00
CA ARG A 19 16.56 7.94 -4.47
C ARG A 19 15.73 7.10 -3.50
N LYS A 20 15.76 7.41 -2.23
CA LYS A 20 14.97 6.74 -1.18
C LYS A 20 13.47 7.02 -1.25
N LEU A 21 13.07 8.10 -1.90
CA LEU A 21 11.68 8.55 -2.00
C LEU A 21 11.03 8.11 -3.31
N PHE A 22 11.81 7.58 -4.24
CA PHE A 22 11.28 7.03 -5.48
C PHE A 22 10.65 5.66 -5.25
N ILE A 23 9.62 5.56 -5.74
CA ILE A 23 8.47 4.71 -5.60
C ILE A 23 8.63 3.36 -6.27
N ASN A 24 9.62 3.14 -7.05
CA ASN A 24 9.81 1.87 -7.74
C ASN A 24 10.47 0.79 -6.88
N LYS A 25 10.22 0.83 -5.57
CA LYS A 25 10.78 -0.13 -4.62
C LYS A 25 9.82 -1.27 -4.24
N GLY A 26 8.73 -1.39 -4.97
CA GLY A 26 7.69 -2.37 -4.65
C GLY A 26 6.74 -1.88 -3.54
N VAL A 27 6.01 -2.82 -2.96
CA VAL A 27 5.03 -2.53 -1.91
C VAL A 27 5.74 -2.07 -0.63
N ASP A 28 5.35 -0.93 -0.09
CA ASP A 28 5.81 -0.51 1.23
C ASP A 28 5.22 -1.43 2.30
N MET A 29 6.06 -2.31 2.84
CA MET A 29 5.66 -3.28 3.86
C MET A 29 5.22 -2.61 5.17
N ARG A 30 5.62 -1.37 5.44
CA ARG A 30 5.12 -0.60 6.58
C ARG A 30 3.62 -0.34 6.49
N SER A 31 3.04 -0.38 5.29
CA SER A 31 1.61 -0.21 5.06
C SER A 31 0.76 -1.44 5.36
N ILE A 32 1.37 -2.58 5.69
CA ILE A 32 0.67 -3.83 5.96
C ILE A 32 0.64 -4.08 7.46
N SER A 33 -0.58 -4.16 8.03
CA SER A 33 -0.75 -4.58 9.42
C SER A 33 -0.46 -6.07 9.55
N THR A 34 0.35 -6.44 10.54
CA THR A 34 0.74 -7.83 10.82
C THR A 34 -0.18 -8.54 11.79
N ASP A 35 -1.02 -7.81 12.54
CA ASP A 35 -1.82 -8.38 13.62
C ASP A 35 -2.92 -9.34 13.15
N GLU A 36 -3.35 -9.18 11.90
CA GLU A 36 -4.38 -10.00 11.30
C GLU A 36 -3.86 -11.05 10.30
N ILE A 37 -2.55 -11.19 10.20
CA ILE A 37 -1.95 -12.19 9.34
C ILE A 37 -2.01 -13.56 10.02
N GLN A 38 -2.50 -14.55 9.29
CA GLN A 38 -2.51 -15.95 9.69
C GLN A 38 -1.30 -16.69 9.12
N HIS A 39 -1.04 -16.48 7.84
CA HIS A 39 0.02 -17.16 7.11
C HIS A 39 0.63 -16.24 6.05
N VAL A 40 1.94 -16.39 5.84
CA VAL A 40 2.67 -15.72 4.76
C VAL A 40 3.39 -16.78 3.96
N GLU A 41 3.08 -16.87 2.68
CA GLU A 41 3.75 -17.73 1.72
C GLU A 41 4.64 -16.90 0.81
N ILE A 42 5.90 -17.27 0.69
CA ILE A 42 6.86 -16.59 -0.19
C ILE A 42 7.26 -17.57 -1.30
N VAL A 43 6.83 -17.30 -2.50
CA VAL A 43 7.22 -18.02 -3.70
C VAL A 43 8.38 -17.29 -4.34
N ARG A 44 9.55 -17.93 -4.39
CA ARG A 44 10.76 -17.40 -5.03
C ARG A 44 10.88 -17.92 -6.45
N GLY A 45 11.31 -17.06 -7.36
CA GLY A 45 11.44 -17.40 -8.77
C GLY A 45 10.15 -17.17 -9.54
N ILE A 46 9.93 -17.94 -10.58
CA ILE A 46 8.76 -17.81 -11.47
C ILE A 46 7.56 -18.49 -10.79
N PRO A 47 6.55 -17.73 -10.35
CA PRO A 47 5.34 -18.31 -9.78
C PRO A 47 4.51 -19.02 -10.86
N SER A 48 3.47 -19.75 -10.40
CA SER A 48 2.51 -20.39 -11.30
C SER A 48 1.95 -19.41 -12.33
N VAL A 49 1.65 -19.92 -13.53
CA VAL A 49 0.99 -19.19 -14.63
C VAL A 49 -0.29 -18.47 -14.18
N GLU A 50 -0.92 -18.95 -13.12
CA GLU A 50 -2.10 -18.31 -12.51
C GLU A 50 -1.89 -16.87 -12.07
N TYR A 51 -0.66 -16.45 -11.80
CA TYR A 51 -0.34 -15.13 -11.26
C TYR A 51 0.15 -14.12 -12.29
N GLY A 52 0.14 -14.48 -13.58
CA GLY A 52 0.53 -13.61 -14.69
C GLY A 52 2.04 -13.36 -14.76
N ASP A 53 2.43 -12.22 -15.29
CA ASP A 53 3.82 -11.87 -15.66
C ASP A 53 4.74 -11.52 -14.46
N LEU A 54 4.72 -12.32 -13.42
CA LEU A 54 5.60 -12.11 -12.27
C LEU A 54 6.97 -12.74 -12.51
N THR A 55 8.00 -11.93 -12.58
CA THR A 55 9.39 -12.38 -12.84
C THR A 55 10.23 -12.55 -11.58
N SER A 56 9.83 -11.93 -10.46
CA SER A 56 10.69 -11.81 -9.27
C SER A 56 10.21 -12.64 -8.07
N GLY A 57 9.01 -13.18 -8.14
CA GLY A 57 8.38 -13.94 -7.05
C GLY A 57 7.06 -13.33 -6.57
N LEU A 58 6.45 -14.00 -5.61
CA LEU A 58 5.14 -13.66 -5.05
C LEU A 58 5.16 -13.77 -3.53
N VAL A 59 4.60 -12.78 -2.87
CA VAL A 59 4.27 -12.85 -1.43
C VAL A 59 2.75 -12.95 -1.30
N LYS A 60 2.28 -14.10 -0.82
CA LYS A 60 0.87 -14.35 -0.55
C LYS A 60 0.61 -14.20 0.94
N ILE A 61 -0.32 -13.34 1.30
CA ILE A 61 -0.67 -13.06 2.68
C ILE A 61 -2.09 -13.53 2.92
N GLU A 62 -2.21 -14.52 3.79
CA GLU A 62 -3.50 -15.01 4.26
C GLU A 62 -3.84 -14.36 5.60
N ARG A 63 -5.05 -13.89 5.71
CA ARG A 63 -5.52 -13.20 6.90
C ARG A 63 -6.46 -14.07 7.71
N LYS A 64 -6.46 -13.88 9.04
CA LYS A 64 -7.31 -14.63 9.98
C LYS A 64 -8.78 -14.47 9.61
N ARG A 65 -9.50 -15.59 9.63
CA ARG A 65 -10.95 -15.69 9.41
C ARG A 65 -11.58 -16.41 10.58
N GLY A 66 -12.90 -16.25 10.75
CA GLY A 66 -13.69 -16.96 11.75
C GLY A 66 -13.96 -16.16 13.02
N GLY A 67 -14.66 -16.77 13.95
CA GLY A 67 -14.98 -16.21 15.26
C GLY A 67 -13.70 -15.96 16.06
N LYS A 68 -13.55 -14.74 16.56
CA LYS A 68 -12.41 -14.31 17.35
C LYS A 68 -12.88 -13.42 18.49
N ALA A 69 -12.42 -13.70 19.70
CA ALA A 69 -12.63 -12.81 20.84
C ALA A 69 -12.07 -11.41 20.53
N LEU A 70 -12.62 -10.40 21.18
CA LEU A 70 -12.07 -9.06 21.13
C LEU A 70 -10.62 -9.11 21.62
N THR A 71 -9.72 -8.66 20.79
CA THR A 71 -8.29 -8.53 21.10
C THR A 71 -7.88 -7.09 20.98
N ALA A 72 -7.25 -6.56 22.03
CA ALA A 72 -6.58 -5.28 22.00
C ALA A 72 -5.11 -5.55 22.33
N ARG A 73 -4.21 -4.96 21.57
CA ARG A 73 -2.78 -5.13 21.75
C ARG A 73 -2.08 -3.78 21.68
N PHE A 74 -1.22 -3.55 22.66
CA PHE A 74 -0.30 -2.44 22.67
C PHE A 74 1.13 -2.99 22.60
N LYS A 75 1.92 -2.48 21.69
CA LYS A 75 3.34 -2.76 21.57
C LYS A 75 4.08 -1.44 21.56
N ALA A 76 5.11 -1.31 22.39
CA ALA A 76 6.04 -0.20 22.37
C ALA A 76 7.46 -0.75 22.31
N ASP A 77 8.26 -0.22 21.42
CA ASP A 77 9.69 -0.43 21.32
C ASP A 77 10.40 0.92 21.20
N MET A 78 11.72 0.90 20.99
CA MET A 78 12.52 2.14 20.92
C MET A 78 12.04 3.09 19.84
N ASP A 79 11.58 2.57 18.72
CA ASP A 79 11.32 3.34 17.49
C ASP A 79 9.84 3.43 17.15
N SER A 80 8.99 2.66 17.81
CA SER A 80 7.58 2.60 17.45
C SER A 80 6.63 2.28 18.60
N LYS A 81 5.40 2.77 18.45
CA LYS A 81 4.26 2.45 19.28
C LYS A 81 3.13 1.98 18.37
N LEU A 82 2.65 0.77 18.59
CA LEU A 82 1.56 0.17 17.85
C LEU A 82 0.40 -0.12 18.81
N PHE A 83 -0.77 0.36 18.44
CA PHE A 83 -2.02 -0.01 19.05
C PHE A 83 -2.87 -0.73 18.00
N SER A 84 -3.38 -1.91 18.33
CA SER A 84 -4.28 -2.65 17.45
C SER A 84 -5.48 -3.20 18.20
N VAL A 85 -6.62 -3.22 17.53
CA VAL A 85 -7.86 -3.81 18.03
C VAL A 85 -8.52 -4.62 16.93
N GLY A 86 -9.04 -5.79 17.28
CA GLY A 86 -9.74 -6.63 16.31
C GLY A 86 -10.74 -7.57 16.98
N LYS A 87 -11.84 -7.85 16.26
CA LYS A 87 -12.88 -8.78 16.67
C LYS A 87 -13.39 -9.57 15.48
N GLY A 88 -13.63 -10.86 15.71
CA GLY A 88 -14.33 -11.73 14.76
C GLY A 88 -15.68 -12.16 15.30
N PHE A 89 -16.70 -12.13 14.46
CA PHE A 89 -18.03 -12.63 14.73
C PHE A 89 -18.28 -13.84 13.84
N GLU A 90 -18.85 -14.87 14.41
CA GLU A 90 -19.23 -16.07 13.67
C GLU A 90 -20.70 -16.37 13.95
N ILE A 91 -21.45 -16.61 12.89
CA ILE A 91 -22.85 -16.99 12.93
C ILE A 91 -22.96 -18.34 12.21
N PRO A 92 -22.74 -19.45 12.94
CA PRO A 92 -22.62 -20.78 12.34
C PRO A 92 -23.87 -21.21 11.56
N ASP A 93 -25.06 -20.95 12.12
CA ASP A 93 -26.35 -21.29 11.47
C ASP A 93 -26.54 -20.63 10.11
N ARG A 94 -25.82 -19.54 9.86
CA ARG A 94 -25.86 -18.82 8.59
C ARG A 94 -24.60 -19.01 7.75
N GLY A 95 -23.60 -19.74 8.23
CA GLY A 95 -22.29 -19.87 7.60
C GLY A 95 -21.62 -18.53 7.35
N LEU A 96 -21.84 -17.54 8.23
CA LEU A 96 -21.38 -16.16 8.07
C LEU A 96 -20.31 -15.83 9.11
N THR A 97 -19.18 -15.32 8.64
CA THR A 97 -18.14 -14.76 9.50
C THR A 97 -17.85 -13.31 9.13
N VAL A 98 -17.67 -12.46 10.13
CA VAL A 98 -17.31 -11.06 9.97
C VAL A 98 -16.13 -10.74 10.86
N ASN A 99 -15.06 -10.24 10.29
CA ASN A 99 -13.86 -9.79 11.03
C ASN A 99 -13.65 -8.30 10.81
N ILE A 100 -13.45 -7.58 11.91
CA ILE A 100 -13.18 -6.15 11.90
C ILE A 100 -11.87 -5.92 12.64
N GLY A 101 -10.99 -5.12 12.08
CA GLY A 101 -9.72 -4.76 12.68
C GLY A 101 -9.34 -3.32 12.40
N ALA A 102 -8.63 -2.73 13.34
CA ALA A 102 -8.02 -1.41 13.18
C ALA A 102 -6.68 -1.37 13.89
N ASP A 103 -5.72 -0.65 13.34
CA ASP A 103 -4.45 -0.38 14.01
C ASP A 103 -3.98 1.07 13.79
N LEU A 104 -3.20 1.54 14.75
CA LEU A 104 -2.52 2.82 14.73
C LEU A 104 -1.05 2.60 15.07
N LEU A 105 -0.17 3.00 14.17
CA LEU A 105 1.28 2.98 14.35
C LEU A 105 1.79 4.42 14.41
N ASP A 106 2.60 4.72 15.44
CA ASP A 106 3.44 5.92 15.53
C ASP A 106 4.89 5.44 15.57
N SER A 107 5.67 5.79 14.57
CA SER A 107 7.05 5.34 14.42
C SER A 107 7.97 6.54 14.15
N LYS A 108 9.16 6.49 14.75
CA LYS A 108 10.22 7.48 14.58
C LYS A 108 11.53 6.74 14.40
N ALA A 109 12.38 7.21 13.50
CA ALA A 109 13.72 6.65 13.33
C ALA A 109 14.60 6.90 14.56
N ASP A 110 14.46 8.06 15.21
CA ASP A 110 15.01 8.37 16.52
C ASP A 110 13.87 8.92 17.41
N PRO A 111 13.53 8.25 18.52
CA PRO A 111 12.47 8.71 19.44
C PRO A 111 12.68 10.12 19.99
N ARG A 112 13.94 10.56 20.09
CA ARG A 112 14.31 11.89 20.56
C ARG A 112 14.13 12.97 19.50
N ASN A 113 14.11 12.58 18.22
CA ASN A 113 13.93 13.49 17.12
C ASN A 113 12.45 13.90 17.01
N LYS A 114 12.17 15.18 17.32
CA LYS A 114 10.82 15.75 17.22
C LYS A 114 10.47 16.19 15.79
N LEU A 115 11.45 16.22 14.91
CA LEU A 115 11.31 16.75 13.56
C LEU A 115 10.85 15.70 12.54
N GLU A 116 11.05 14.43 12.84
CA GLU A 116 10.64 13.31 12.00
C GLU A 116 9.55 12.49 12.68
N ASN A 117 8.52 12.14 11.94
CA ASN A 117 7.54 11.18 12.41
C ASN A 117 6.85 10.48 11.25
N TYR A 118 6.56 9.21 11.44
CA TYR A 118 5.73 8.39 10.57
C TYR A 118 4.53 7.87 11.36
N LYS A 119 3.34 8.15 10.86
CA LYS A 119 2.09 7.63 11.44
C LYS A 119 1.33 6.83 10.39
N ARG A 120 0.76 5.70 10.80
CA ARG A 120 -0.09 4.88 9.96
C ARG A 120 -1.34 4.49 10.73
N MET A 121 -2.46 4.57 10.04
CA MET A 121 -3.73 4.03 10.49
C MET A 121 -4.23 3.03 9.46
N THR A 122 -4.65 1.86 9.91
CA THR A 122 -5.31 0.89 9.05
C THR A 122 -6.68 0.51 9.61
N GLY A 123 -7.58 0.18 8.71
CA GLY A 123 -8.88 -0.38 9.02
C GLY A 123 -9.18 -1.52 8.07
N SER A 124 -9.81 -2.57 8.56
CA SER A 124 -10.14 -3.74 7.76
C SER A 124 -11.49 -4.32 8.14
N LEU A 125 -12.25 -4.70 7.12
CA LEU A 125 -13.51 -5.43 7.25
C LEU A 125 -13.44 -6.63 6.32
N ARG A 126 -13.72 -7.82 6.86
CA ARG A 126 -13.78 -9.06 6.10
C ARG A 126 -15.08 -9.75 6.39
N ILE A 127 -15.79 -10.09 5.33
CA ILE A 127 -17.05 -10.83 5.37
C ILE A 127 -16.83 -12.09 4.57
N HIS A 128 -17.11 -13.24 5.18
CA HIS A 128 -17.08 -14.52 4.51
C HIS A 128 -18.40 -15.23 4.74
N LYS A 129 -19.02 -15.68 3.66
CA LYS A 129 -20.29 -16.38 3.67
C LYS A 129 -20.14 -17.70 2.93
N THR A 130 -20.57 -18.77 3.57
CA THR A 130 -20.62 -20.11 2.99
C THR A 130 -22.07 -20.57 2.90
N TRP A 131 -22.41 -21.18 1.78
CA TRP A 131 -23.70 -21.83 1.57
C TRP A 131 -23.45 -23.29 1.20
N ASP A 132 -24.03 -24.19 1.92
CA ASP A 132 -24.13 -25.58 1.54
C ASP A 132 -25.35 -25.76 0.64
N ALA A 133 -25.15 -25.57 -0.66
CA ALA A 133 -26.24 -25.65 -1.64
C ALA A 133 -26.81 -27.09 -1.77
N SER A 134 -25.98 -28.09 -1.45
CA SER A 134 -26.36 -29.49 -1.26
C SER A 134 -25.22 -30.21 -0.51
N PRO A 135 -25.40 -31.46 -0.01
CA PRO A 135 -24.32 -32.20 0.64
C PRO A 135 -23.04 -32.34 -0.20
N ASP A 136 -23.18 -32.22 -1.52
CA ASP A 136 -22.09 -32.38 -2.48
C ASP A 136 -21.59 -31.06 -3.10
N ARG A 137 -22.16 -29.92 -2.73
CA ARG A 137 -21.84 -28.62 -3.35
C ARG A 137 -21.74 -27.53 -2.31
N THR A 138 -20.62 -26.85 -2.33
CA THR A 138 -20.36 -25.70 -1.45
C THR A 138 -20.11 -24.45 -2.29
N LEU A 139 -20.75 -23.36 -1.88
CA LEU A 139 -20.54 -22.02 -2.40
C LEU A 139 -19.94 -21.16 -1.30
N ALA A 140 -18.91 -20.39 -1.61
CA ALA A 140 -18.36 -19.42 -0.68
C ALA A 140 -18.17 -18.06 -1.36
N LEU A 141 -18.48 -17.00 -0.61
CA LEU A 141 -18.24 -15.61 -1.01
C LEU A 141 -17.40 -14.94 0.06
N GLY A 142 -16.28 -14.41 -0.34
CA GLY A 142 -15.39 -13.63 0.52
C GLY A 142 -15.32 -12.18 0.04
N THR A 143 -15.53 -11.24 0.94
CA THR A 143 -15.38 -9.80 0.66
C THR A 143 -14.40 -9.21 1.66
N ASN A 144 -13.39 -8.48 1.17
CA ASN A 144 -12.43 -7.77 2.01
C ASN A 144 -12.41 -6.30 1.61
N LEU A 145 -12.52 -5.43 2.60
CA LEU A 145 -12.36 -3.99 2.49
C LEU A 145 -11.22 -3.57 3.40
N ASP A 146 -10.20 -2.97 2.84
CA ASP A 146 -9.03 -2.50 3.57
C ASP A 146 -8.83 -1.00 3.32
N TYR A 147 -8.57 -0.27 4.40
CA TYR A 147 -8.13 1.12 4.37
C TYR A 147 -6.74 1.23 4.98
N THR A 148 -5.89 2.04 4.37
CA THR A 148 -4.57 2.40 4.92
C THR A 148 -4.34 3.88 4.70
N GLY A 149 -4.15 4.63 5.78
CA GLY A 149 -3.70 6.01 5.74
C GLY A 149 -2.33 6.15 6.39
N SER A 150 -1.42 6.90 5.79
CA SER A 150 -0.13 7.21 6.42
C SER A 150 0.28 8.65 6.21
N PHE A 151 1.03 9.14 7.18
CA PHE A 151 1.68 10.46 7.18
C PHE A 151 3.15 10.25 7.48
N ASP A 152 3.99 10.75 6.61
CA ASP A 152 5.43 10.82 6.78
C ASP A 152 5.84 12.29 6.75
N ASN A 153 6.61 12.74 7.75
CA ASN A 153 6.94 14.14 7.91
C ASN A 153 8.37 14.29 8.43
N ARG A 154 9.13 15.13 7.75
CA ARG A 154 10.44 15.58 8.18
C ARG A 154 10.48 17.09 8.07
N LYS A 155 10.77 17.77 9.18
CA LYS A 155 10.89 19.21 9.26
C LYS A 155 12.34 19.62 9.37
N VAL A 156 12.64 20.82 8.91
CA VAL A 156 13.94 21.45 9.15
C VAL A 156 14.13 21.72 10.65
N ASP A 157 15.34 21.47 11.12
CA ASP A 157 15.75 21.86 12.46
C ASP A 157 16.05 23.36 12.48
N PRO A 158 15.29 24.18 13.22
CA PRO A 158 15.54 25.62 13.31
C PRO A 158 16.89 25.98 13.96
N GLU A 159 17.42 25.07 14.78
CA GLU A 159 18.68 25.28 15.50
C GLU A 159 19.89 24.86 14.65
N SER A 160 19.69 24.00 13.68
CA SER A 160 20.72 23.52 12.75
C SER A 160 20.78 24.39 11.50
N ASN A 161 21.00 25.68 11.67
CA ASN A 161 20.84 26.68 10.61
C ASN A 161 22.05 26.72 9.64
N ASN A 162 22.48 25.58 9.14
CA ASN A 162 23.52 25.47 8.10
C ASN A 162 22.99 25.71 6.67
N GLY A 163 21.90 26.45 6.51
CA GLY A 163 21.31 26.72 5.19
C GLY A 163 20.57 25.54 4.55
N ASN A 164 20.49 24.42 5.22
CA ASN A 164 19.77 23.24 4.75
C ASN A 164 18.26 23.37 5.04
N LEU A 165 17.55 23.96 4.09
CA LEU A 165 16.08 23.87 4.05
C LEU A 165 15.73 22.56 3.35
N ASP A 166 15.35 21.53 4.08
CA ASP A 166 14.88 20.27 3.54
C ASP A 166 13.64 19.77 4.32
N ASP A 167 12.48 20.29 3.92
CA ASP A 167 11.18 19.86 4.44
C ASP A 167 10.59 18.78 3.54
N PHE A 168 10.10 17.73 4.16
CA PHE A 168 9.41 16.65 3.48
C PHE A 168 8.10 16.32 4.18
N LYS A 169 7.03 16.16 3.40
CA LYS A 169 5.74 15.66 3.86
C LYS A 169 5.19 14.67 2.85
N SER A 170 4.70 13.57 3.32
CA SER A 170 3.97 12.62 2.49
C SER A 170 2.66 12.23 3.15
N LYS A 171 1.60 12.21 2.36
CA LYS A 171 0.28 11.71 2.75
C LYS A 171 -0.11 10.61 1.79
N TYR A 172 -0.48 9.47 2.32
CA TYR A 172 -0.92 8.33 1.56
C TYR A 172 -2.27 7.86 2.11
N ASN A 173 -3.25 7.69 1.23
CA ASN A 173 -4.54 7.10 1.57
C ASN A 173 -4.85 6.04 0.52
N ARG A 174 -5.18 4.85 0.97
CA ARG A 174 -5.48 3.72 0.11
C ARG A 174 -6.76 3.03 0.55
N PHE A 175 -7.63 2.75 -0.41
CA PHE A 175 -8.81 1.92 -0.26
C PHE A 175 -8.67 0.72 -1.18
N ALA A 176 -8.90 -0.47 -0.66
CA ALA A 176 -8.88 -1.69 -1.44
C ALA A 176 -10.10 -2.53 -1.14
N LEU A 177 -10.76 -2.97 -2.20
CA LEU A 177 -11.88 -3.91 -2.15
C LEU A 177 -11.50 -5.15 -2.92
N SER A 178 -11.69 -6.33 -2.33
CA SER A 178 -11.57 -7.59 -3.05
C SER A 178 -12.78 -8.48 -2.77
N VAL A 179 -13.25 -9.15 -3.79
CA VAL A 179 -14.36 -10.11 -3.73
C VAL A 179 -13.87 -11.42 -4.35
N GLY A 180 -14.02 -12.50 -3.64
CA GLY A 180 -13.74 -13.86 -4.09
C GLY A 180 -15.01 -14.71 -4.04
N PHE A 181 -15.23 -15.48 -5.07
CA PHE A 181 -16.31 -16.45 -5.16
C PHE A 181 -15.71 -17.83 -5.44
N ASP A 182 -16.08 -18.80 -4.63
CA ASP A 182 -15.60 -20.18 -4.73
C ASP A 182 -16.81 -21.13 -4.82
N TYR A 183 -16.80 -21.96 -5.84
CA TYR A 183 -17.71 -23.09 -6.01
C TYR A 183 -16.93 -24.37 -6.02
N THR A 184 -17.35 -25.35 -5.23
CA THR A 184 -16.74 -26.68 -5.21
C THR A 184 -17.82 -27.76 -5.26
N SER A 185 -17.65 -28.76 -6.14
CA SER A 185 -18.47 -29.95 -6.23
C SER A 185 -17.67 -31.18 -5.74
N LYS A 186 -18.24 -31.95 -4.83
CA LYS A 186 -17.67 -33.21 -4.36
C LYS A 186 -18.03 -34.39 -5.26
N LYS A 187 -19.05 -34.22 -6.13
CA LYS A 187 -19.43 -35.26 -7.10
C LYS A 187 -18.43 -35.34 -8.23
N GLU A 188 -18.10 -36.57 -8.60
CA GLU A 188 -17.39 -36.83 -9.84
C GLU A 188 -18.27 -36.40 -11.01
N GLY A 189 -17.79 -35.43 -11.77
CA GLY A 189 -18.48 -34.85 -12.90
C GLY A 189 -17.52 -34.03 -13.75
N PHE A 190 -17.97 -33.60 -14.91
CA PHE A 190 -17.16 -32.80 -15.83
C PHE A 190 -16.70 -31.47 -15.20
N PHE A 191 -17.46 -30.88 -14.28
CA PHE A 191 -17.16 -29.61 -13.63
C PHE A 191 -16.96 -29.79 -12.11
N ARG A 192 -15.75 -29.56 -11.63
CA ARG A 192 -15.35 -29.79 -10.23
C ARG A 192 -15.30 -28.53 -9.39
N SER A 193 -14.69 -27.47 -9.89
CA SER A 193 -14.58 -26.23 -9.14
C SER A 193 -14.56 -25.01 -10.04
N PHE A 194 -14.99 -23.90 -9.48
CA PHE A 194 -14.88 -22.58 -10.08
C PHE A 194 -14.48 -21.56 -9.01
N GLU A 195 -13.41 -20.86 -9.28
CA GLU A 195 -12.91 -19.77 -8.44
C GLU A 195 -12.91 -18.48 -9.26
N ALA A 196 -13.48 -17.42 -8.73
CA ALA A 196 -13.40 -16.10 -9.31
C ALA A 196 -12.96 -15.09 -8.26
N THR A 197 -12.01 -14.25 -8.60
CA THR A 197 -11.54 -13.17 -7.73
C THR A 197 -11.50 -11.86 -8.52
N ALA A 198 -12.07 -10.83 -7.93
CA ALA A 198 -11.97 -9.47 -8.43
C ALA A 198 -11.47 -8.54 -7.33
N SER A 199 -10.63 -7.60 -7.68
CA SER A 199 -10.17 -6.57 -6.73
C SER A 199 -9.96 -5.23 -7.39
N VAL A 200 -10.24 -4.18 -6.64
CA VAL A 200 -9.99 -2.79 -7.00
C VAL A 200 -9.23 -2.14 -5.87
N ASP A 201 -8.22 -1.40 -6.22
CA ASP A 201 -7.31 -0.70 -5.34
C ASP A 201 -7.18 0.74 -5.82
N TYR A 202 -7.60 1.69 -5.00
CA TYR A 202 -7.47 3.10 -5.27
C TYR A 202 -6.62 3.76 -4.19
N SER A 203 -5.63 4.52 -4.60
CA SER A 203 -4.85 5.31 -3.65
C SER A 203 -4.78 6.79 -4.06
N ARG A 204 -4.55 7.62 -3.08
CA ARG A 204 -4.28 9.04 -3.26
C ARG A 204 -3.05 9.39 -2.46
N ASP A 205 -2.03 9.80 -3.20
CA ASP A 205 -0.71 10.11 -2.67
C ASP A 205 -0.41 11.58 -2.89
N ARG A 206 0.13 12.23 -1.88
CA ARG A 206 0.65 13.58 -2.01
C ARG A 206 2.00 13.69 -1.34
N ILE A 207 2.99 14.09 -2.10
CA ILE A 207 4.36 14.37 -1.63
C ILE A 207 4.61 15.86 -1.81
N GLU A 208 5.02 16.51 -0.74
CA GLU A 208 5.46 17.91 -0.73
C GLU A 208 6.89 17.92 -0.23
N ARG A 209 7.77 18.56 -0.97
CA ARG A 209 9.16 18.73 -0.58
C ARG A 209 9.62 20.14 -0.89
N ARG A 210 10.28 20.74 0.08
CA ARG A 210 10.97 22.02 -0.06
C ARG A 210 12.45 21.80 0.21
N LYS A 211 13.28 22.21 -0.72
CA LYS A 211 14.73 21.99 -0.62
C LYS A 211 15.50 23.23 -1.11
N PHE A 212 16.57 23.55 -0.40
CA PHE A 212 17.57 24.48 -0.92
C PHE A 212 18.43 23.77 -1.96
N MET A 213 18.49 24.40 -3.14
CA MET A 213 19.26 23.93 -4.29
C MET A 213 20.43 24.87 -4.54
N GLN A 214 21.61 24.28 -4.71
CA GLN A 214 22.80 25.01 -5.12
C GLN A 214 23.26 24.48 -6.48
N VAL A 215 23.33 25.38 -7.44
CA VAL A 215 23.74 25.05 -8.81
C VAL A 215 25.22 25.37 -8.97
N THR A 216 26.02 24.35 -9.24
CA THR A 216 27.48 24.50 -9.39
C THR A 216 27.90 24.95 -10.78
N ARG A 217 26.99 24.89 -11.77
CA ARG A 217 27.22 25.35 -13.15
C ARG A 217 26.02 26.15 -13.61
N PRO A 218 26.25 27.20 -14.42
CA PRO A 218 25.14 27.90 -15.04
C PRO A 218 24.26 26.93 -15.83
N THR A 219 22.98 26.88 -15.49
CA THR A 219 22.03 25.98 -16.14
C THR A 219 20.96 26.84 -16.80
N ALA A 220 20.84 26.74 -18.13
CA ALA A 220 19.82 27.40 -18.91
C ALA A 220 18.50 26.60 -18.83
N VAL A 221 17.42 27.27 -18.53
CA VAL A 221 16.07 26.69 -18.52
C VAL A 221 15.23 27.42 -19.57
N PRO A 222 14.65 26.69 -20.53
CA PRO A 222 13.78 27.31 -21.54
C PRO A 222 12.52 27.91 -20.88
N ASN A 223 12.07 29.01 -21.41
CA ASN A 223 10.87 29.70 -20.93
C ASN A 223 9.55 29.08 -21.43
N SER A 224 9.64 28.04 -22.27
CA SER A 224 8.49 27.32 -22.80
C SER A 224 8.75 25.80 -22.81
N LEU A 225 7.69 25.02 -22.62
CA LEU A 225 7.67 23.57 -22.77
C LEU A 225 7.23 23.09 -24.15
N ALA A 226 6.87 24.02 -25.06
CA ALA A 226 6.48 23.67 -26.41
C ALA A 226 7.69 23.15 -27.22
N PRO A 227 7.50 22.25 -28.19
CA PRO A 227 8.57 21.83 -29.09
C PRO A 227 9.08 23.04 -29.93
N GLY A 228 10.41 23.18 -30.06
CA GLY A 228 11.03 24.24 -30.86
C GLY A 228 12.16 24.96 -30.13
N GLU A 229 12.68 26.02 -30.74
CA GLU A 229 13.68 26.89 -30.13
C GLU A 229 12.96 27.95 -29.27
N HIS A 230 13.46 28.12 -28.06
CA HIS A 230 12.90 29.05 -27.07
C HIS A 230 14.00 29.82 -26.38
N ASP A 231 13.65 31.02 -25.95
CA ASP A 231 14.52 31.78 -25.06
C ASP A 231 14.71 31.03 -23.75
N ALA A 232 15.90 31.15 -23.18
CA ALA A 232 16.24 30.52 -21.93
C ALA A 232 16.72 31.54 -20.90
N GLN A 233 16.40 31.26 -19.65
CA GLN A 233 16.94 31.98 -18.49
C GLN A 233 17.93 31.10 -17.76
N PHE A 234 18.98 31.70 -17.24
CA PHE A 234 19.90 30.96 -16.36
C PHE A 234 19.31 30.91 -14.95
N LEU A 235 19.36 29.72 -14.36
CA LEU A 235 19.03 29.55 -12.96
C LEU A 235 20.02 30.33 -12.09
N GLU A 236 19.51 30.92 -11.03
CA GLU A 236 20.34 31.51 -9.99
C GLU A 236 21.27 30.47 -9.36
N ALA A 237 22.43 30.89 -8.83
CA ALA A 237 23.40 30.00 -8.22
C ALA A 237 22.81 29.24 -7.01
N SER A 238 21.81 29.81 -6.38
CA SER A 238 21.08 29.18 -5.28
C SER A 238 19.60 29.61 -5.28
N TYR A 239 18.71 28.68 -5.04
CA TYR A 239 17.27 28.93 -4.96
C TYR A 239 16.57 27.90 -4.05
N ILE A 240 15.37 28.20 -3.63
CA ILE A 240 14.50 27.25 -2.93
C ILE A 240 13.60 26.60 -3.97
N ALA A 241 13.64 25.30 -4.04
CA ALA A 241 12.78 24.50 -4.90
C ALA A 241 11.65 23.88 -4.10
N ASP A 242 10.43 24.05 -4.57
CA ASP A 242 9.23 23.40 -4.05
C ASP A 242 8.75 22.38 -5.06
N LEU A 243 8.63 21.12 -4.60
CA LEU A 243 8.08 20.03 -5.39
C LEU A 243 6.80 19.53 -4.73
N THR A 244 5.73 19.47 -5.53
CA THR A 244 4.49 18.81 -5.14
C THR A 244 4.16 17.74 -6.15
N VAL A 245 3.92 16.52 -5.67
CA VAL A 245 3.51 15.38 -6.49
C VAL A 245 2.19 14.87 -5.96
N ASP A 246 1.17 14.89 -6.80
CA ASP A 246 -0.15 14.33 -6.51
C ASP A 246 -0.38 13.10 -7.41
N GLY A 247 -0.60 11.94 -6.80
CA GLY A 247 -0.88 10.69 -7.49
C GLY A 247 -2.24 10.13 -7.11
N GLN A 248 -2.92 9.55 -8.09
CA GLN A 248 -4.22 8.88 -7.90
C GLN A 248 -4.27 7.55 -8.65
N PRO A 249 -3.36 6.60 -8.35
CA PRO A 249 -3.36 5.32 -9.01
C PRO A 249 -4.63 4.52 -8.69
N LEU A 250 -5.20 3.93 -9.75
CA LEU A 250 -6.29 2.98 -9.67
C LEU A 250 -5.83 1.67 -10.30
N ASN A 251 -5.87 0.60 -9.54
CA ASN A 251 -5.54 -0.74 -10.01
C ASN A 251 -6.78 -1.63 -9.93
N ALA A 252 -7.01 -2.41 -10.97
CA ALA A 252 -8.05 -3.42 -11.00
C ALA A 252 -7.44 -4.77 -11.38
N TYR A 253 -7.94 -5.83 -10.78
CA TYR A 253 -7.53 -7.20 -11.06
C TYR A 253 -8.74 -8.11 -11.07
N ALA A 254 -8.80 -9.00 -12.05
CA ALA A 254 -9.81 -10.06 -12.09
C ALA A 254 -9.14 -11.36 -12.53
N LYS A 255 -9.56 -12.47 -11.92
CA LYS A 255 -9.13 -13.83 -12.23
C LYS A 255 -10.34 -14.75 -12.15
N ALA A 256 -10.44 -15.69 -13.08
CA ALA A 256 -11.36 -16.80 -13.01
C ALA A 256 -10.63 -18.10 -13.37
N LEU A 257 -10.88 -19.14 -12.61
CA LEU A 257 -10.30 -20.47 -12.81
C LEU A 257 -11.41 -21.51 -12.70
N ALA A 258 -11.49 -22.40 -13.68
CA ALA A 258 -12.41 -23.53 -13.68
C ALA A 258 -11.61 -24.82 -13.76
N THR A 259 -11.99 -25.82 -12.98
CA THR A 259 -11.41 -27.16 -12.99
C THR A 259 -12.48 -28.17 -13.40
N PHE A 260 -12.13 -28.98 -14.34
CA PHE A 260 -13.01 -29.98 -14.94
C PHE A 260 -12.63 -31.39 -14.51
#